data_310032a86eb762d99d15457b7ba070f8
#
_entry.id   310032a86eb762d99d15457b7ba070f8
#
_cell.length_a   1.000
_cell.length_b   1.000
_cell.length_c   1.000
_cell.angle_alpha   90.00
_cell.angle_beta   90.00
_cell.angle_gamma   90.00
#
_symmetry.space_group_name_H-M   'P 1'
#
loop_
_entity.id
_entity.type
_entity.pdbx_description
1 polymer ?
#
loop_
_entity_poly.entity_id
_entity_poly.type
_entity_poly.pdbx_seq_one_letter_code
_entity_poly.pdbx_strand_id
1 'polypeptide(L)'
;VELNETGTQAFGLAFHELATNALKYGSARSPGGVLDIAWSIRSQPGKKAELVLTWSERSPEPLDAQDAEVLGGKKGFGTKLLDATIRGELGGSITSVKSDCGIDVTITVPYDRVTSRPKILKTAKR
;
A
#
# COMPACT_ATOMS: atom_id res chain seq x y z
N VAL A 1 4.01 -12.10 9.40
CA VAL A 1 3.32 -10.93 9.97
C VAL A 1 1.85 -11.27 10.16
N GLU A 2 1.37 -11.02 11.35
CA GLU A 2 -0.04 -11.21 11.65
C GLU A 2 -0.67 -9.85 11.88
N LEU A 3 -1.60 -9.47 11.00
CA LEU A 3 -2.28 -8.19 11.12
C LEU A 3 -3.38 -8.26 12.18
N ASN A 4 -3.51 -7.18 12.95
CA ASN A 4 -4.65 -7.05 13.84
C ASN A 4 -5.87 -6.58 13.03
N GLU A 5 -6.97 -6.32 13.72
CA GLU A 5 -8.19 -5.90 13.04
C GLU A 5 -8.01 -4.58 12.28
N THR A 6 -7.35 -3.62 12.91
CA THR A 6 -7.07 -2.33 12.27
C THR A 6 -6.22 -2.49 11.03
N GLY A 7 -5.15 -3.30 11.12
CA GLY A 7 -4.29 -3.57 9.98
C GLY A 7 -5.01 -4.29 8.86
N THR A 8 -5.83 -5.27 9.21
CA THR A 8 -6.59 -6.03 8.22
C THR A 8 -7.54 -5.10 7.46
N GLN A 9 -8.22 -4.21 8.14
CA GLN A 9 -9.12 -3.27 7.51
C GLN A 9 -8.38 -2.28 6.62
N ALA A 10 -7.26 -1.75 7.11
CA ALA A 10 -6.49 -0.76 6.37
C ALA A 10 -5.89 -1.35 5.10
N PHE A 11 -5.26 -2.53 5.19
CA PHE A 11 -4.68 -3.14 4.02
C PHE A 11 -5.71 -3.73 3.08
N GLY A 12 -6.85 -4.19 3.61
CA GLY A 12 -7.98 -4.59 2.78
C GLY A 12 -8.46 -3.43 1.91
N LEU A 13 -8.61 -2.26 2.51
CA LEU A 13 -8.98 -1.06 1.78
C LEU A 13 -7.93 -0.70 0.73
N ALA A 14 -6.64 -0.78 1.12
CA ALA A 14 -5.55 -0.46 0.22
C ALA A 14 -5.55 -1.38 -1.00
N PHE A 15 -5.64 -2.68 -0.78
CA PHE A 15 -5.64 -3.63 -1.88
C PHE A 15 -6.86 -3.45 -2.78
N HIS A 16 -8.02 -3.22 -2.19
CA HIS A 16 -9.23 -2.98 -2.97
C HIS A 16 -9.08 -1.76 -3.87
N GLU A 17 -8.59 -0.67 -3.30
CA GLU A 17 -8.45 0.58 -4.04
C GLU A 17 -7.39 0.47 -5.14
N LEU A 18 -6.24 -0.11 -4.81
CA LEU A 18 -5.15 -0.24 -5.76
C LEU A 18 -5.51 -1.24 -6.87
N ALA A 19 -6.17 -2.34 -6.54
CA ALA A 19 -6.59 -3.32 -7.53
C ALA A 19 -7.65 -2.73 -8.47
N THR A 20 -8.59 -1.97 -7.92
CA THR A 20 -9.60 -1.32 -8.74
C THR A 20 -8.97 -0.34 -9.71
N ASN A 21 -8.00 0.43 -9.25
CA ASN A 21 -7.29 1.37 -10.12
C ASN A 21 -6.47 0.65 -11.19
N ALA A 22 -5.85 -0.47 -10.84
CA ALA A 22 -5.09 -1.25 -11.82
C ALA A 22 -5.99 -1.77 -12.93
N LEU A 23 -7.21 -2.19 -12.60
CA LEU A 23 -8.16 -2.67 -13.59
C LEU A 23 -8.71 -1.54 -14.45
N LYS A 24 -8.92 -0.38 -13.88
CA LYS A 24 -9.50 0.75 -14.61
C LYS A 24 -8.48 1.53 -15.42
N TYR A 25 -7.30 1.73 -14.88
CA TYR A 25 -6.34 2.69 -15.42
C TYR A 25 -4.94 2.17 -15.56
N GLY A 26 -4.63 1.03 -14.97
CA GLY A 26 -3.24 0.59 -14.80
C GLY A 26 -2.89 -0.71 -15.49
N SER A 27 -2.00 -1.44 -14.87
CA SER A 27 -1.36 -2.64 -15.44
C SER A 27 -2.33 -3.73 -15.82
N ALA A 28 -3.45 -3.87 -15.11
CA ALA A 28 -4.40 -4.94 -15.37
C ALA A 28 -5.30 -4.68 -16.57
N ARG A 29 -5.20 -3.50 -17.20
CA ARG A 29 -5.99 -3.19 -18.39
C ARG A 29 -5.47 -3.87 -19.65
N SER A 30 -4.20 -4.19 -19.69
CA SER A 30 -3.55 -4.69 -20.89
C SER A 30 -2.92 -6.04 -20.64
N PRO A 31 -2.97 -6.95 -21.63
CA PRO A 31 -2.20 -8.18 -21.55
C PRO A 31 -0.72 -7.86 -21.38
N GLY A 32 -0.04 -8.64 -20.57
CA GLY A 32 1.38 -8.44 -20.33
C GLY A 32 1.71 -7.44 -19.24
N GLY A 33 0.70 -6.86 -18.60
CA GLY A 33 0.94 -6.03 -17.43
C GLY A 33 1.49 -6.87 -16.28
N VAL A 34 2.35 -6.26 -15.46
CA VAL A 34 2.97 -6.95 -14.33
C VAL A 34 2.67 -6.18 -13.05
N LEU A 35 2.33 -6.91 -12.01
CA LEU A 35 2.10 -6.36 -10.70
C LEU A 35 2.99 -7.08 -9.70
N ASP A 36 3.82 -6.34 -8.99
CA ASP A 36 4.65 -6.85 -7.90
C ASP A 36 4.20 -6.23 -6.59
N ILE A 37 3.94 -7.08 -5.61
CA ILE A 37 3.58 -6.64 -4.27
C ILE A 37 4.60 -7.23 -3.30
N ALA A 38 5.18 -6.39 -2.47
CA ALA A 38 6.15 -6.83 -1.48
C ALA A 38 5.93 -6.07 -0.18
N TRP A 39 6.31 -6.70 0.92
CA TRP A 39 6.33 -6.00 2.20
C TRP A 39 7.57 -6.38 2.97
N SER A 40 7.96 -5.48 3.86
CA SER A 40 9.10 -5.69 4.70
C SER A 40 8.89 -4.95 6.02
N ILE A 41 9.67 -5.34 7.00
CA ILE A 41 9.68 -4.66 8.29
C ILE A 41 10.98 -3.87 8.35
N ARG A 42 10.86 -2.57 8.59
CA ARG A 42 12.02 -1.69 8.69
C ARG A 42 12.23 -1.32 10.14
N SER A 43 13.41 -1.63 10.66
CA SER A 43 13.78 -1.34 12.04
C SER A 43 15.05 -0.48 12.06
N GLN A 44 15.04 0.54 12.89
CA GLN A 44 16.20 1.40 13.08
C GLN A 44 16.42 1.60 14.56
N PRO A 45 17.69 1.66 15.02
CA PRO A 45 17.97 1.89 16.44
C PRO A 45 17.29 3.15 16.95
N GLY A 46 16.63 3.04 18.10
CA GLY A 46 15.97 4.19 18.71
C GLY A 46 14.64 4.59 18.10
N LYS A 47 14.17 3.85 17.10
CA LYS A 47 12.91 4.15 16.44
C LYS A 47 12.01 2.94 16.45
N LYS A 48 10.70 3.18 16.40
CA LYS A 48 9.74 2.10 16.31
C LYS A 48 9.81 1.45 14.94
N ALA A 49 9.56 0.16 14.90
CA ALA A 49 9.55 -0.57 13.64
C ALA A 49 8.38 -0.12 12.76
N GLU A 50 8.58 -0.20 11.47
CA GLU A 50 7.57 0.15 10.48
C GLU A 50 7.32 -1.02 9.54
N LEU A 51 6.06 -1.19 9.14
CA LEU A 51 5.71 -2.13 8.08
C LEU A 51 5.62 -1.35 6.79
N VAL A 52 6.34 -1.80 5.77
CA VAL A 52 6.41 -1.12 4.48
C VAL A 52 5.82 -2.05 3.43
N LEU A 53 4.81 -1.57 2.74
CA LEU A 53 4.19 -2.28 1.63
C LEU A 53 4.50 -1.54 0.36
N THR A 54 5.00 -2.25 -0.66
CA THR A 54 5.20 -1.67 -1.98
C THR A 54 4.32 -2.37 -2.99
N TRP A 55 3.71 -1.57 -3.84
CA TRP A 55 2.83 -2.02 -4.91
C TRP A 55 3.38 -1.42 -6.19
N SER A 56 3.90 -2.26 -7.09
CA SER A 56 4.55 -1.80 -8.31
C SER A 56 3.83 -2.35 -9.52
N GLU A 57 3.37 -1.47 -10.38
CA GLU A 57 2.70 -1.85 -11.61
C GLU A 57 3.52 -1.43 -12.81
N ARG A 58 3.59 -2.30 -13.80
CA ARG A 58 4.24 -2.01 -15.07
C ARG A 58 3.35 -2.49 -16.21
N SER A 59 3.18 -1.64 -17.19
CA SER A 59 2.45 -1.95 -18.41
C SER A 59 3.45 -2.15 -19.54
N PRO A 60 3.17 -3.09 -20.49
CA PRO A 60 4.09 -3.28 -21.62
C PRO A 60 4.12 -2.08 -22.56
N GLU A 61 3.12 -1.23 -22.51
CA GLU A 61 3.03 -0.03 -23.32
C GLU A 61 2.79 1.17 -22.44
N PRO A 62 3.21 2.37 -22.89
CA PRO A 62 2.94 3.58 -22.10
C PRO A 62 1.45 3.75 -21.86
N LEU A 63 1.11 4.20 -20.67
CA LEU A 63 -0.25 4.58 -20.34
C LEU A 63 -0.58 5.86 -21.11
N ASP A 64 -1.83 6.01 -21.54
CA ASP A 64 -2.18 7.25 -22.20
C ASP A 64 -2.22 8.38 -21.17
N ALA A 65 -2.16 9.63 -21.64
CA ALA A 65 -2.06 10.78 -20.77
C ALA A 65 -3.24 10.90 -19.82
N GLN A 66 -4.42 10.53 -20.29
CA GLN A 66 -5.61 10.62 -19.47
C GLN A 66 -5.59 9.60 -18.32
N ASP A 67 -5.17 8.39 -18.60
CA ASP A 67 -5.05 7.35 -17.57
C ASP A 67 -3.96 7.72 -16.56
N ALA A 68 -2.84 8.22 -17.04
CA ALA A 68 -1.77 8.65 -16.16
C ALA A 68 -2.22 9.79 -15.25
N GLU A 69 -3.02 10.70 -15.76
CA GLU A 69 -3.55 11.79 -14.97
C GLU A 69 -4.48 11.28 -13.87
N VAL A 70 -5.35 10.34 -14.21
CA VAL A 70 -6.26 9.76 -13.22
C VAL A 70 -5.49 9.04 -12.12
N LEU A 71 -4.48 8.27 -12.50
CA LEU A 71 -3.66 7.56 -11.52
C LEU A 71 -2.95 8.50 -10.57
N GLY A 72 -2.57 9.68 -11.03
CA GLY A 72 -1.73 10.55 -10.24
C GLY A 72 -2.36 11.84 -9.74
N GLY A 73 -3.42 12.30 -10.36
CA GLY A 73 -3.94 13.62 -10.09
C GLY A 73 -5.26 13.65 -9.34
N LYS A 74 -6.24 12.96 -9.83
CA LYS A 74 -7.55 13.00 -9.23
C LYS A 74 -7.75 11.82 -8.30
N LYS A 75 -8.10 12.12 -7.07
CA LYS A 75 -8.38 11.10 -6.08
C LYS A 75 -9.87 10.87 -6.02
N GLY A 76 -10.29 9.63 -6.23
CA GLY A 76 -11.66 9.23 -5.99
C GLY A 76 -11.92 9.10 -4.50
N PHE A 77 -13.15 8.80 -4.16
CA PHE A 77 -13.54 8.67 -2.76
C PHE A 77 -12.73 7.59 -2.03
N GLY A 78 -12.54 6.44 -2.67
CA GLY A 78 -11.78 5.35 -2.06
C GLY A 78 -10.33 5.73 -1.78
N THR A 79 -9.70 6.46 -2.70
CA THR A 79 -8.33 6.91 -2.51
C THR A 79 -8.23 7.92 -1.36
N LYS A 80 -9.21 8.81 -1.25
CA LYS A 80 -9.23 9.76 -0.15
C LYS A 80 -9.42 9.06 1.20
N LEU A 81 -10.28 8.06 1.23
CA LEU A 81 -10.51 7.28 2.45
C LEU A 81 -9.25 6.51 2.85
N LEU A 82 -8.56 5.93 1.87
CA LEU A 82 -7.31 5.24 2.12
C LEU A 82 -6.27 6.19 2.68
N ASP A 83 -6.12 7.37 2.08
CA ASP A 83 -5.16 8.36 2.55
C ASP A 83 -5.47 8.78 3.98
N ALA A 84 -6.74 9.02 4.29
CA ALA A 84 -7.16 9.40 5.64
C ALA A 84 -6.88 8.29 6.64
N THR A 85 -7.09 7.05 6.26
CA THR A 85 -6.82 5.90 7.13
C THR A 85 -5.34 5.75 7.42
N ILE A 86 -4.51 5.78 6.36
CA ILE A 86 -3.07 5.58 6.52
C ILE A 86 -2.43 6.75 7.27
N ARG A 87 -2.70 7.98 6.86
CA ARG A 87 -2.07 9.15 7.46
C ARG A 87 -2.72 9.57 8.77
N GLY A 88 -4.05 9.62 8.77
CA GLY A 88 -4.77 10.13 9.93
C GLY A 88 -4.91 9.12 11.04
N GLU A 89 -5.43 7.97 10.73
CA GLU A 89 -5.73 6.96 11.75
C GLU A 89 -4.50 6.19 12.19
N LEU A 90 -3.64 5.81 11.25
CA LEU A 90 -2.48 4.99 11.55
C LEU A 90 -1.19 5.77 11.76
N GLY A 91 -1.16 7.03 11.37
CA GLY A 91 0.04 7.83 11.49
C GLY A 91 1.14 7.41 10.54
N GLY A 92 0.78 6.82 9.43
CA GLY A 92 1.73 6.38 8.42
C GLY A 92 1.83 7.32 7.25
N SER A 93 2.36 6.82 6.15
CA SER A 93 2.48 7.58 4.93
C SER A 93 2.18 6.72 3.73
N ILE A 94 1.72 7.37 2.67
CA ILE A 94 1.49 6.73 1.39
C ILE A 94 2.04 7.67 0.33
N THR A 95 2.91 7.13 -0.51
CA THR A 95 3.54 7.89 -1.58
C THR A 95 3.40 7.12 -2.88
N SER A 96 3.33 7.84 -3.99
CA SER A 96 3.28 7.21 -5.30
C SER A 96 4.20 7.94 -6.26
N VAL A 97 4.86 7.15 -7.10
CA VAL A 97 5.75 7.66 -8.14
C VAL A 97 5.27 7.07 -9.46
N LYS A 98 4.95 7.93 -10.39
CA LYS A 98 4.47 7.50 -11.70
C LYS A 98 5.56 7.56 -12.73
N SER A 99 5.48 6.65 -13.69
CA SER A 99 6.29 6.68 -14.88
C SER A 99 5.36 6.49 -16.08
N ASP A 100 5.93 6.55 -17.29
CA ASP A 100 5.12 6.37 -18.50
C ASP A 100 4.44 5.00 -18.54
N CYS A 101 5.06 4.00 -17.95
CA CYS A 101 4.57 2.62 -18.05
C CYS A 101 4.09 2.04 -16.72
N GLY A 102 3.92 2.84 -15.69
CA GLY A 102 3.46 2.27 -14.45
C GLY A 102 3.43 3.22 -13.27
N ILE A 103 3.24 2.63 -12.11
CA ILE A 103 3.18 3.37 -10.86
C ILE A 103 3.79 2.52 -9.74
N ASP A 104 4.50 3.17 -8.85
CA ASP A 104 5.00 2.56 -7.62
C ASP A 104 4.33 3.25 -6.45
N VAL A 105 3.67 2.47 -5.62
CA VAL A 105 3.01 2.98 -4.41
C VAL A 105 3.71 2.37 -3.21
N THR A 106 4.07 3.21 -2.24
CA THR A 106 4.68 2.75 -1.00
C THR A 106 3.82 3.20 0.17
N ILE A 107 3.41 2.24 0.99
CA ILE A 107 2.65 2.50 2.20
C ILE A 107 3.51 2.11 3.37
N THR A 108 3.72 3.05 4.29
CA THR A 108 4.53 2.82 5.50
C THR A 108 3.65 3.10 6.71
N VAL A 109 3.55 2.15 7.62
CA VAL A 109 2.74 2.31 8.83
C VAL A 109 3.52 1.81 10.03
N PRO A 110 3.24 2.35 11.23
CA PRO A 110 3.86 1.81 12.44
C PRO A 110 3.49 0.34 12.61
N TYR A 111 4.50 -0.49 12.81
CA TYR A 111 4.31 -1.93 12.89
C TYR A 111 3.37 -2.32 14.02
N ASP A 112 3.53 -1.69 15.19
CA ASP A 112 2.75 -2.03 16.36
C ASP A 112 1.29 -1.60 16.28
N ARG A 113 0.96 -0.71 15.34
CA ARG A 113 -0.43 -0.28 15.15
C ARG A 113 -1.25 -1.25 14.30
N VAL A 114 -0.58 -2.03 13.48
CA VAL A 114 -1.25 -2.88 12.50
C VAL A 114 -1.06 -4.36 12.75
N THR A 115 -0.23 -4.74 13.73
CA THR A 115 0.05 -6.14 14.00
C THR A 115 -0.38 -6.52 15.42
N SER A 116 -0.73 -7.79 15.57
CA SER A 116 -1.06 -8.33 16.87
C SER A 116 0.21 -8.71 17.61
N ARG A 117 0.23 -8.45 18.91
CA ARG A 117 1.31 -8.98 19.72
C ARG A 117 1.10 -10.48 19.87
N PRO A 118 2.11 -11.27 19.56
CA PRO A 118 1.97 -12.70 19.77
C PRO A 118 1.76 -12.99 21.25
N LYS A 119 0.70 -13.70 21.57
CA LYS A 119 0.44 -14.07 22.95
C LYS A 119 1.55 -14.90 23.54
N ILE A 120 2.19 -15.67 22.70
CA ILE A 120 3.28 -16.52 23.13
C ILE A 120 4.41 -15.73 23.74
N LEU A 121 4.59 -14.48 23.33
CA LEU A 121 5.63 -13.63 23.92
C LEU A 121 5.34 -13.29 25.37
N LYS A 122 4.08 -13.32 25.76
CA LYS A 122 3.72 -13.06 27.14
C LYS A 122 4.08 -14.21 28.05
N THR A 123 4.01 -15.40 27.54
CA THR A 123 4.34 -16.58 28.31
C THR A 123 5.77 -17.00 28.10
N ALA A 124 6.34 -16.62 26.97
CA ALA A 124 7.69 -17.03 26.61
C ALA A 124 8.77 -16.12 27.13
N LYS A 125 8.42 -15.09 27.83
CA LYS A 125 9.42 -14.23 28.35
C LYS A 125 10.07 -14.81 29.57
N ARG A 126 10.18 -15.99 29.63
CA ARG A 126 11.01 -16.68 30.55
C ARG A 126 12.42 -16.68 30.08
#